data_7012d08774061e56fd4c828d81161b7c
#
_entry.id   7012d08774061e56fd4c828d81161b7c
#
_cell.length_a   1.000
_cell.length_b   1.000
_cell.length_c   1.000
_cell.angle_alpha   90.00
_cell.angle_beta   90.00
_cell.angle_gamma   90.00
#
_symmetry.space_group_name_H-M   'P 1'
#
loop_
_entity.id
_entity.type
_entity.pdbx_description
1 polymer ?
#
loop_
_entity_poly.entity_id
_entity_poly.type
_entity_poly.pdbx_seq_one_letter_code
_entity_poly.pdbx_strand_id
1 'polypeptide(L)'
;MTAQEQGELNLGVLCFIGARAVETRVLAALAAAGFDDITPSQGRVAARLSPSGTRIGDLAEQAMVTKQTATATVDRLESAGYVRRVQDPTDARARLVVIAERGEEAIKVARVAEAEIEAEWVAHLGARAARQLRDALERIREIADPYR
;
A
#
# COMPACT_ATOMS: atom_id res chain seq x y z
N MET A 1 19.27 3.73 -32.37
CA MET A 1 17.88 4.05 -31.93
C MET A 1 17.90 5.45 -31.34
N THR A 2 17.34 6.38 -32.05
CA THR A 2 17.24 7.77 -31.59
C THR A 2 16.12 7.89 -30.57
N ALA A 3 16.23 8.83 -29.62
CA ALA A 3 15.26 9.09 -28.56
C ALA A 3 13.82 9.43 -29.03
N GLN A 4 13.58 9.45 -30.32
CA GLN A 4 12.29 9.73 -30.97
C GLN A 4 11.45 8.49 -31.28
N GLU A 5 11.97 7.28 -31.07
CA GLU A 5 11.26 6.01 -31.29
C GLU A 5 10.64 5.39 -30.01
N GLN A 6 10.88 6.00 -28.85
CA GLN A 6 10.15 5.64 -27.65
C GLN A 6 8.79 6.34 -27.70
N GLY A 7 7.77 5.62 -28.20
CA GLY A 7 6.40 6.09 -28.19
C GLY A 7 5.98 6.59 -26.81
N GLU A 8 5.07 7.54 -26.76
CA GLU A 8 4.53 8.11 -25.53
C GLU A 8 4.06 6.98 -24.58
N LEU A 9 4.57 6.98 -23.33
CA LEU A 9 4.18 5.99 -22.34
C LEU A 9 2.69 6.11 -22.05
N ASN A 10 1.99 4.99 -22.03
CA ASN A 10 0.58 5.01 -21.68
C ASN A 10 0.36 5.36 -20.19
N LEU A 11 -0.86 5.82 -19.86
CA LEU A 11 -1.21 6.27 -18.52
C LEU A 11 -0.99 5.19 -17.44
N GLY A 12 -1.26 3.92 -17.76
CA GLY A 12 -1.05 2.82 -16.80
C GLY A 12 0.41 2.65 -16.43
N VAL A 13 1.31 2.75 -17.40
CA VAL A 13 2.77 2.71 -17.15
C VAL A 13 3.22 3.90 -16.32
N LEU A 14 2.74 5.11 -16.61
CA LEU A 14 3.07 6.31 -15.82
C LEU A 14 2.59 6.18 -14.37
N CYS A 15 1.37 5.70 -14.15
CA CYS A 15 0.86 5.41 -12.80
C CYS A 15 1.72 4.36 -12.08
N PHE A 16 2.12 3.30 -12.77
CA PHE A 16 2.97 2.25 -12.21
C PHE A 16 4.35 2.78 -11.81
N ILE A 17 4.98 3.63 -12.64
CA ILE A 17 6.26 4.26 -12.33
C ILE A 17 6.16 5.10 -11.06
N GLY A 18 5.11 5.92 -10.94
CA GLY A 18 4.86 6.73 -9.76
C GLY A 18 4.64 5.86 -8.51
N ALA A 19 3.77 4.86 -8.58
CA ALA A 19 3.48 3.96 -7.48
C ALA A 19 4.74 3.21 -7.01
N ARG A 20 5.55 2.71 -7.94
CA ARG A 20 6.82 2.03 -7.62
C ARG A 20 7.84 2.96 -6.96
N ALA A 21 7.91 4.22 -7.39
CA ALA A 21 8.80 5.21 -6.76
C ALA A 21 8.42 5.45 -5.30
N VAL A 22 7.12 5.58 -4.99
CA VAL A 22 6.61 5.71 -3.63
C VAL A 22 6.94 4.46 -2.81
N GLU A 23 6.59 3.28 -3.31
CA GLU A 23 6.86 2.00 -2.63
C GLU A 23 8.33 1.84 -2.25
N THR A 24 9.24 2.11 -3.20
CA THR A 24 10.68 2.00 -2.98
C THR A 24 11.16 2.93 -1.86
N ARG A 25 10.71 4.17 -1.86
CA ARG A 25 11.11 5.17 -0.86
C ARG A 25 10.51 4.89 0.52
N VAL A 26 9.26 4.45 0.57
CA VAL A 26 8.61 4.06 1.84
C VAL A 26 9.34 2.87 2.47
N LEU A 27 9.66 1.84 1.68
CA LEU A 27 10.41 0.69 2.19
C LEU A 27 11.82 1.05 2.65
N ALA A 28 12.50 1.96 1.96
CA ALA A 28 13.80 2.48 2.39
C ALA A 28 13.70 3.24 3.73
N ALA A 29 12.66 4.06 3.91
CA ALA A 29 12.41 4.78 5.16
C ALA A 29 12.09 3.80 6.31
N LEU A 30 11.28 2.79 6.05
CA LEU A 30 10.98 1.72 7.01
C LEU A 30 12.23 0.99 7.44
N ALA A 31 13.07 0.57 6.50
CA ALA A 31 14.33 -0.11 6.79
C ALA A 31 15.28 0.75 7.63
N ALA A 32 15.40 2.04 7.29
CA ALA A 32 16.22 2.99 8.05
C ALA A 32 15.72 3.21 9.49
N ALA A 33 14.42 3.03 9.73
CA ALA A 33 13.80 3.12 11.06
C ALA A 33 13.77 1.78 11.84
N GLY A 34 14.38 0.72 11.30
CA GLY A 34 14.46 -0.59 11.95
C GLY A 34 13.35 -1.58 11.57
N PHE A 35 12.53 -1.25 10.57
CA PHE A 35 11.49 -2.14 9.99
C PHE A 35 11.99 -2.72 8.68
N ASP A 36 13.08 -3.47 8.71
CA ASP A 36 13.81 -3.99 7.55
C ASP A 36 13.37 -5.41 7.13
N ASP A 37 12.42 -5.99 7.83
CA ASP A 37 11.88 -7.32 7.60
C ASP A 37 10.52 -7.34 6.86
N ILE A 38 10.16 -6.24 6.22
CA ILE A 38 8.97 -6.12 5.36
C ILE A 38 9.40 -6.16 3.90
N THR A 39 8.89 -7.14 3.16
CA THR A 39 9.07 -7.21 1.70
C THR A 39 8.05 -6.33 0.98
N PRO A 40 8.30 -5.91 -0.29
CA PRO A 40 7.33 -5.16 -1.08
C PRO A 40 5.95 -5.85 -1.18
N SER A 41 5.91 -7.16 -1.38
CA SER A 41 4.67 -7.92 -1.45
C SER A 41 3.91 -7.95 -0.12
N GLN A 42 4.61 -8.07 1.00
CA GLN A 42 4.01 -7.99 2.34
C GLN A 42 3.45 -6.59 2.61
N GLY A 43 4.17 -5.55 2.24
CA GLY A 43 3.71 -4.16 2.34
C GLY A 43 2.43 -3.90 1.55
N ARG A 44 2.33 -4.42 0.34
CA ARG A 44 1.12 -4.30 -0.49
C ARG A 44 -0.10 -4.99 0.12
N VAL A 45 0.08 -6.14 0.74
CA VAL A 45 -1.01 -6.83 1.46
C VAL A 45 -1.38 -6.05 2.73
N ALA A 46 -0.39 -5.63 3.51
CA ALA A 46 -0.63 -4.85 4.74
C ALA A 46 -1.36 -3.53 4.48
N ALA A 47 -1.09 -2.88 3.35
CA ALA A 47 -1.74 -1.63 2.94
C ALA A 47 -3.26 -1.77 2.71
N ARG A 48 -3.78 -2.99 2.59
CA ARG A 48 -5.21 -3.28 2.45
C ARG A 48 -5.92 -3.59 3.77
N LEU A 49 -5.20 -3.59 4.87
CA LEU A 49 -5.80 -3.81 6.19
C LEU A 49 -6.63 -2.60 6.61
N SER A 50 -7.88 -2.85 6.97
CA SER A 50 -8.75 -1.85 7.57
C SER A 50 -8.36 -1.59 9.04
N PRO A 51 -8.50 -0.37 9.55
CA PRO A 51 -8.30 -0.07 10.98
C PRO A 51 -9.16 -0.92 11.91
N SER A 52 -10.35 -1.33 11.47
CA SER A 52 -11.27 -2.19 12.22
C SER A 52 -10.97 -3.69 12.11
N GLY A 53 -9.98 -4.06 11.32
CA GLY A 53 -9.64 -5.45 11.01
C GLY A 53 -10.23 -5.94 9.69
N THR A 54 -9.60 -6.94 9.10
CA THR A 54 -9.96 -7.50 7.80
C THR A 54 -9.90 -9.02 7.87
N ARG A 55 -10.91 -9.70 7.33
CA ARG A 55 -10.87 -11.15 7.16
C ARG A 55 -9.85 -11.54 6.11
N ILE A 56 -9.18 -12.69 6.26
CA ILE A 56 -8.15 -13.15 5.30
C ILE A 56 -8.72 -13.29 3.88
N GLY A 57 -9.96 -13.76 3.74
CA GLY A 57 -10.60 -13.86 2.42
C GLY A 57 -10.74 -12.50 1.73
N ASP A 58 -11.24 -11.50 2.47
CA ASP A 58 -11.39 -10.14 1.96
C ASP A 58 -10.03 -9.49 1.67
N LEU A 59 -9.04 -9.75 2.52
CA LEU A 59 -7.68 -9.27 2.32
C LEU A 59 -7.06 -9.84 1.04
N ALA A 60 -7.25 -11.13 0.78
CA ALA A 60 -6.78 -11.79 -0.43
C ALA A 60 -7.40 -11.17 -1.70
N GLU A 61 -8.71 -10.93 -1.68
CA GLU A 61 -9.42 -10.29 -2.78
C GLU A 61 -8.92 -8.86 -3.03
N GLN A 62 -8.85 -8.04 -1.99
CA GLN A 62 -8.40 -6.65 -2.09
C GLN A 62 -6.94 -6.51 -2.50
N ALA A 63 -6.08 -7.42 -2.06
CA ALA A 63 -4.67 -7.46 -2.45
C ALA A 63 -4.43 -8.17 -3.79
N MET A 64 -5.48 -8.73 -4.40
CA MET A 64 -5.41 -9.49 -5.66
C MET A 64 -4.42 -10.67 -5.60
N VAL A 65 -4.41 -11.38 -4.49
CA VAL A 65 -3.60 -12.59 -4.26
C VAL A 65 -4.48 -13.77 -3.90
N THR A 66 -3.93 -14.99 -3.94
CA THR A 66 -4.65 -16.18 -3.47
C THR A 66 -4.83 -16.12 -1.96
N LYS A 67 -5.86 -16.80 -1.43
CA LYS A 67 -6.07 -16.94 0.01
C LYS A 67 -4.87 -17.58 0.70
N GLN A 68 -4.24 -18.54 0.04
CA GLN A 68 -3.01 -19.19 0.54
C GLN A 68 -1.86 -18.19 0.65
N THR A 69 -1.65 -17.34 -0.34
CA THR A 69 -0.64 -16.27 -0.31
C THR A 69 -0.94 -15.26 0.77
N ALA A 70 -2.19 -14.82 0.91
CA ALA A 70 -2.60 -13.91 1.99
C ALA A 70 -2.35 -14.52 3.37
N THR A 71 -2.71 -15.79 3.58
CA THR A 71 -2.47 -16.52 4.83
C THR A 71 -0.98 -16.58 5.16
N ALA A 72 -0.13 -16.98 4.21
CA ALA A 72 1.32 -17.05 4.41
C ALA A 72 1.94 -15.67 4.71
N THR A 73 1.44 -14.63 4.05
CA THR A 73 1.88 -13.24 4.31
C THR A 73 1.49 -12.80 5.71
N VAL A 74 0.26 -13.03 6.13
CA VAL A 74 -0.24 -12.69 7.46
C VAL A 74 0.53 -13.47 8.54
N ASP A 75 0.83 -14.74 8.33
CA ASP A 75 1.63 -15.56 9.26
C ASP A 75 3.01 -14.92 9.52
N ARG A 76 3.67 -14.45 8.46
CA ARG A 76 4.97 -13.77 8.57
C ARG A 76 4.86 -12.42 9.26
N LEU A 77 3.87 -11.61 8.90
CA LEU A 77 3.62 -10.30 9.52
C LEU A 77 3.26 -10.45 11.00
N GLU A 78 2.50 -11.47 11.37
CA GLU A 78 2.15 -11.77 12.76
C GLU A 78 3.37 -12.22 13.55
N SER A 79 4.17 -13.14 13.00
CA SER A 79 5.42 -13.58 13.64
C SER A 79 6.41 -12.45 13.85
N ALA A 80 6.42 -11.45 12.96
CA ALA A 80 7.25 -10.26 13.09
C ALA A 80 6.64 -9.16 13.97
N GLY A 81 5.41 -9.33 14.46
CA GLY A 81 4.74 -8.41 15.37
C GLY A 81 4.01 -7.23 14.71
N TYR A 82 3.86 -7.23 13.39
CA TYR A 82 3.18 -6.16 12.66
C TYR A 82 1.66 -6.26 12.70
N VAL A 83 1.14 -7.46 12.75
CA VAL A 83 -0.30 -7.74 12.81
C VAL A 83 -0.57 -8.82 13.86
N ARG A 84 -1.83 -8.95 14.22
CA ARG A 84 -2.33 -10.06 15.04
C ARG A 84 -3.71 -10.49 14.57
N ARG A 85 -4.06 -11.73 14.83
CA ARG A 85 -5.39 -12.25 14.60
C ARG A 85 -6.22 -12.11 15.87
N VAL A 86 -7.44 -11.61 15.71
CA VAL A 86 -8.43 -11.51 16.79
C VAL A 86 -9.74 -12.18 16.35
N GLN A 87 -10.56 -12.56 17.30
CA GLN A 87 -11.91 -13.06 17.01
C GLN A 87 -12.76 -11.96 16.38
N ASP A 88 -13.50 -12.30 15.33
CA ASP A 88 -14.48 -11.38 14.73
C ASP A 88 -15.65 -11.21 15.73
N PRO A 89 -15.96 -9.98 16.18
CA PRO A 89 -17.03 -9.74 17.11
C PRO A 89 -18.43 -10.07 16.56
N THR A 90 -18.55 -10.16 15.22
CA THR A 90 -19.82 -10.48 14.53
C THR A 90 -19.98 -11.95 14.17
N ASP A 91 -18.89 -12.72 14.22
CA ASP A 91 -18.89 -14.15 13.88
C ASP A 91 -17.80 -14.89 14.66
N ALA A 92 -18.24 -15.66 15.66
CA ALA A 92 -17.35 -16.43 16.54
C ALA A 92 -16.46 -17.46 15.81
N ARG A 93 -16.81 -17.82 14.58
CA ARG A 93 -16.05 -18.77 13.74
C ARG A 93 -14.98 -18.11 12.90
N ALA A 94 -15.02 -16.79 12.76
CA ALA A 94 -14.12 -16.02 11.93
C ALA A 94 -13.07 -15.26 12.76
N ARG A 95 -11.96 -14.95 12.12
CA ARG A 95 -10.91 -14.12 12.67
C ARG A 95 -10.67 -12.90 11.80
N LEU A 96 -10.33 -11.80 12.45
CA LEU A 96 -9.88 -10.57 11.82
C LEU A 96 -8.38 -10.45 11.98
N VAL A 97 -7.71 -9.98 10.92
CA VAL A 97 -6.34 -9.49 10.96
C VAL A 97 -6.39 -8.01 11.32
N VAL A 98 -5.74 -7.63 12.40
CA VAL A 98 -5.64 -6.25 12.87
C VAL A 98 -4.19 -5.82 12.96
N ILE A 99 -3.93 -4.52 12.83
CA ILE A 99 -2.60 -3.96 13.02
C ILE A 99 -2.21 -4.11 14.49
N ALA A 100 -1.00 -4.59 14.75
CA ALA A 100 -0.39 -4.66 16.07
C ALA A 100 0.49 -3.43 16.35
N GLU A 101 1.01 -3.29 17.56
CA GLU A 101 1.78 -2.12 17.99
C GLU A 101 2.97 -1.80 17.06
N ARG A 102 3.76 -2.82 16.71
CA ARG A 102 4.90 -2.63 15.78
C ARG A 102 4.42 -2.19 14.39
N GLY A 103 3.27 -2.67 13.95
CA GLY A 103 2.64 -2.26 12.70
C GLY A 103 2.19 -0.79 12.74
N GLU A 104 1.63 -0.35 13.85
CA GLU A 104 1.25 1.06 14.03
C GLU A 104 2.45 2.00 13.97
N GLU A 105 3.58 1.62 14.59
CA GLU A 105 4.82 2.38 14.53
C GLU A 105 5.38 2.42 13.09
N ALA A 106 5.36 1.30 12.37
CA ALA A 106 5.77 1.26 10.97
C ALA A 106 4.89 2.14 10.09
N ILE A 107 3.57 2.16 10.31
CA ILE A 107 2.64 3.02 9.57
C ILE A 107 2.95 4.50 9.80
N LYS A 108 3.33 4.92 11.01
CA LYS A 108 3.74 6.31 11.27
C LYS A 108 4.96 6.72 10.43
N VAL A 109 5.96 5.85 10.34
CA VAL A 109 7.14 6.06 9.49
C VAL A 109 6.77 6.13 8.02
N ALA A 110 5.93 5.20 7.54
CA ALA A 110 5.47 5.18 6.16
C ALA A 110 4.74 6.48 5.79
N ARG A 111 3.82 6.96 6.64
CA ARG A 111 3.07 8.21 6.41
C ARG A 111 3.96 9.44 6.32
N VAL A 112 5.02 9.52 7.11
CA VAL A 112 5.99 10.61 7.02
C VAL A 112 6.70 10.57 5.66
N ALA A 113 7.18 9.40 5.24
CA ALA A 113 7.84 9.24 3.95
C ALA A 113 6.89 9.57 2.78
N GLU A 114 5.63 9.11 2.83
CA GLU A 114 4.61 9.44 1.83
C GLU A 114 4.36 10.93 1.73
N ALA A 115 4.24 11.63 2.87
CA ALA A 115 4.04 13.08 2.90
C ALA A 115 5.23 13.85 2.31
N GLU A 116 6.46 13.42 2.58
CA GLU A 116 7.67 14.00 2.00
C GLU A 116 7.71 13.83 0.48
N ILE A 117 7.36 12.64 -0.03
CA ILE A 117 7.31 12.36 -1.47
C ILE A 117 6.23 13.23 -2.12
N GLU A 118 5.06 13.32 -1.52
CA GLU A 118 3.97 14.14 -2.04
C GLU A 118 4.37 15.63 -2.08
N ALA A 119 5.03 16.13 -1.05
CA ALA A 119 5.53 17.50 -1.02
C ALA A 119 6.54 17.78 -2.15
N GLU A 120 7.46 16.86 -2.42
CA GLU A 120 8.40 16.95 -3.55
C GLU A 120 7.68 16.99 -4.90
N TRP A 121 6.68 16.13 -5.09
CA TRP A 121 5.91 16.08 -6.33
C TRP A 121 5.07 17.36 -6.52
N VAL A 122 4.46 17.87 -5.46
CA VAL A 122 3.73 19.13 -5.50
C VAL A 122 4.67 20.28 -5.85
N ALA A 123 5.87 20.32 -5.27
CA ALA A 123 6.87 21.35 -5.60
C ALA A 123 7.33 21.26 -7.06
N HIS A 124 7.48 20.06 -7.60
CA HIS A 124 7.89 19.83 -8.98
C HIS A 124 6.81 20.19 -10.00
N LEU A 125 5.56 19.82 -9.73
CA LEU A 125 4.42 20.02 -10.62
C LEU A 125 3.82 21.43 -10.51
N GLY A 126 3.93 22.06 -9.36
CA GLY A 126 3.14 23.20 -8.96
C GLY A 126 1.76 22.84 -8.42
N ALA A 127 1.22 23.66 -7.54
CA ALA A 127 0.00 23.36 -6.79
C ALA A 127 -1.22 23.09 -7.68
N ARG A 128 -1.34 23.79 -8.81
CA ARG A 128 -2.47 23.61 -9.74
C ARG A 128 -2.44 22.24 -10.42
N ALA A 129 -1.29 21.88 -11.01
CA ALA A 129 -1.15 20.59 -11.70
C ALA A 129 -1.23 19.40 -10.73
N ALA A 130 -0.70 19.53 -9.52
CA ALA A 130 -0.82 18.52 -8.48
C ALA A 130 -2.28 18.26 -8.08
N ARG A 131 -3.10 19.31 -7.92
CA ARG A 131 -4.54 19.16 -7.68
C ARG A 131 -5.26 18.49 -8.84
N GLN A 132 -4.98 18.91 -10.08
CA GLN A 132 -5.57 18.30 -11.27
C GLN A 132 -5.21 16.81 -11.39
N LEU A 133 -3.98 16.44 -11.08
CA LEU A 133 -3.56 15.04 -11.05
C LEU A 133 -4.32 14.24 -9.99
N ARG A 134 -4.44 14.79 -8.77
CA ARG A 134 -5.22 14.16 -7.70
C ARG A 134 -6.67 13.92 -8.12
N ASP A 135 -7.33 14.94 -8.63
CA ASP A 135 -8.72 14.88 -9.08
C ASP A 135 -8.90 13.84 -10.20
N ALA A 136 -7.96 13.78 -11.13
CA ALA A 136 -7.98 12.79 -12.21
C ALA A 136 -7.82 11.35 -11.68
N LEU A 137 -6.89 11.12 -10.75
CA LEU A 137 -6.67 9.81 -10.14
C LEU A 137 -7.86 9.37 -9.27
N GLU A 138 -8.50 10.28 -8.52
CA GLU A 138 -9.71 9.97 -7.75
C GLU A 138 -10.86 9.53 -8.68
N ARG A 139 -11.03 10.19 -9.82
CA ARG A 139 -12.01 9.78 -10.83
C ARG A 139 -11.69 8.42 -11.46
N ILE A 140 -10.42 8.11 -11.69
CA ILE A 140 -10.00 6.78 -12.14
C ILE A 140 -10.31 5.74 -11.07
N ARG A 141 -10.05 6.05 -9.80
CA ARG A 141 -10.36 5.18 -8.68
C ARG A 141 -11.83 4.77 -8.63
N GLU A 142 -12.75 5.65 -9.03
CA GLU A 142 -14.18 5.34 -9.05
C GLU A 142 -14.55 4.12 -9.92
N ILE A 143 -13.78 3.88 -10.97
CA ILE A 143 -14.00 2.76 -11.90
C ILE A 143 -12.98 1.63 -11.76
N ALA A 144 -11.85 1.89 -11.12
CA ALA A 144 -10.73 0.94 -11.02
C ALA A 144 -10.64 0.23 -9.66
N ASP A 145 -11.19 0.82 -8.59
CA ASP A 145 -11.15 0.27 -7.23
C ASP A 145 -12.55 -0.19 -6.77
N PRO A 146 -12.85 -1.49 -6.85
CA PRO A 146 -14.14 -2.01 -6.41
C PRO A 146 -14.31 -2.04 -4.87
N TYR A 147 -13.24 -1.76 -4.11
CA TYR A 147 -13.21 -1.89 -2.64
C TYR A 147 -13.10 -0.55 -1.90
N ARG A 148 -13.44 0.54 -2.52
CA ARG A 148 -13.40 1.89 -1.93
C ARG A 148 -14.50 2.13 -0.88
#